data_9b0d1a8df570eb4f614cf01ba157d402
#
_entry.id   9b0d1a8df570eb4f614cf01ba157d402
#
_cell.length_a   1.000
_cell.length_b   1.000
_cell.length_c   1.000
_cell.angle_alpha   90.00
_cell.angle_beta   90.00
_cell.angle_gamma   90.00
#
_symmetry.space_group_name_H-M   'P 1'
#
loop_
_entity.id
_entity.type
_entity.pdbx_description
1 polymer ?
#
loop_
_entity_poly.entity_id
_entity_poly.type
_entity_poly.pdbx_seq_one_letter_code
_entity_poly.pdbx_strand_id
1 'polypeptide(L)'
;MGVRIGIVSNASGQIERTLANENVCQVGDGSGVPVLIVTDSHVVGVAKPEPQIFDEAIAVMNVPRERIAYIGDSFVNDVGGARNAGLTPLLLDPFGFHLDKDCERIESLHELVRFVS
;
A
#
# COMPACT_ATOMS: atom_id res chain seq x y z
N MET A 1 -7.56 -2.86 19.19
CA MET A 1 -6.55 -1.94 18.69
C MET A 1 -6.71 -1.71 17.21
N GLY A 2 -6.70 -0.49 16.78
CA GLY A 2 -6.90 -0.15 15.39
C GLY A 2 -5.60 -0.04 14.60
N VAL A 3 -5.54 -0.72 13.46
CA VAL A 3 -4.47 -0.51 12.48
C VAL A 3 -5.01 0.42 11.40
N ARG A 4 -4.27 1.48 11.09
CA ARG A 4 -4.65 2.41 10.02
C ARG A 4 -4.26 1.82 8.68
N ILE A 5 -5.21 1.81 7.75
CA ILE A 5 -5.02 1.19 6.43
C ILE A 5 -5.27 2.22 5.34
N GLY A 6 -4.41 2.23 4.34
CA GLY A 6 -4.58 3.02 3.13
C GLY A 6 -4.20 2.20 1.91
N ILE A 7 -4.65 2.65 0.75
CA ILE A 7 -4.37 2.02 -0.54
C ILE A 7 -3.67 3.04 -1.43
N VAL A 8 -2.57 2.64 -2.05
CA VAL A 8 -1.86 3.44 -3.06
C VAL A 8 -1.66 2.56 -4.29
N SER A 9 -2.22 2.98 -5.42
CA SER A 9 -2.27 2.14 -6.61
C SER A 9 -1.87 2.91 -7.86
N ASN A 10 -1.08 2.26 -8.71
CA ASN A 10 -0.89 2.72 -10.09
C ASN A 10 -2.10 2.23 -10.88
N ALA A 11 -3.02 3.14 -11.18
CA ALA A 11 -4.31 2.77 -11.72
C ALA A 11 -4.79 3.81 -12.74
N SER A 12 -6.03 3.68 -13.20
CA SER A 12 -6.57 4.46 -14.32
C SER A 12 -7.63 5.48 -13.92
N GLY A 13 -7.75 5.79 -12.63
CA GLY A 13 -8.68 6.81 -12.14
C GLY A 13 -9.95 6.24 -11.54
N GLN A 14 -10.09 4.91 -11.49
CA GLN A 14 -11.32 4.27 -11.05
C GLN A 14 -11.12 3.28 -9.90
N ILE A 15 -9.91 3.19 -9.36
CA ILE A 15 -9.61 2.13 -8.39
C ILE A 15 -10.45 2.25 -7.11
N GLU A 16 -10.66 3.46 -6.63
CA GLU A 16 -11.47 3.66 -5.42
C GLU A 16 -12.89 3.15 -5.63
N ARG A 17 -13.51 3.51 -6.75
CA ARG A 17 -14.86 3.06 -7.09
C ARG A 17 -14.92 1.56 -7.29
N THR A 18 -13.94 1.00 -7.98
CA THR A 18 -13.89 -0.44 -8.23
C THR A 18 -13.81 -1.22 -6.93
N LEU A 19 -12.94 -0.81 -6.01
CA LEU A 19 -12.80 -1.49 -4.72
C LEU A 19 -14.10 -1.41 -3.90
N ALA A 20 -14.77 -0.26 -3.92
CA ALA A 20 -16.04 -0.10 -3.21
C ALA A 20 -17.15 -0.95 -3.83
N ASN A 21 -17.25 -0.95 -5.16
CA ASN A 21 -18.28 -1.71 -5.88
C ASN A 21 -18.12 -3.22 -5.69
N GLU A 22 -16.88 -3.70 -5.55
CA GLU A 22 -16.58 -5.11 -5.33
C GLU A 22 -16.62 -5.48 -3.84
N ASN A 23 -16.99 -4.54 -2.98
CA ASN A 23 -17.06 -4.75 -1.52
C ASN A 23 -15.74 -5.16 -0.90
N VAL A 24 -14.61 -4.69 -1.47
CA VAL A 24 -13.28 -4.97 -0.94
C VAL A 24 -12.94 -3.97 0.17
N CYS A 25 -12.98 -2.69 -0.14
CA CYS A 25 -12.73 -1.61 0.81
C CYS A 25 -13.29 -0.30 0.27
N GLN A 26 -13.50 0.66 1.18
CA GLN A 26 -13.93 2.01 0.82
C GLN A 26 -13.42 2.97 1.89
N VAL A 27 -13.35 4.25 1.53
CA VAL A 27 -13.04 5.29 2.51
C VAL A 27 -14.29 5.49 3.39
N GLY A 28 -14.11 5.31 4.70
CA GLY A 28 -15.22 5.44 5.64
C GLY A 28 -16.07 4.19 5.74
N ASP A 29 -17.32 4.36 6.18
CA ASP A 29 -18.23 3.24 6.41
C ASP A 29 -18.78 2.68 5.11
N GLY A 30 -19.01 1.38 5.09
CA GLY A 30 -19.53 0.67 3.94
C GLY A 30 -19.50 -0.82 4.13
N SER A 31 -19.79 -1.58 3.07
CA SER A 31 -19.86 -3.04 3.14
C SER A 31 -18.48 -3.70 3.13
N GLY A 32 -17.45 -3.02 2.62
CA GLY A 32 -16.08 -3.53 2.64
C GLY A 32 -15.30 -3.04 3.85
N VAL A 33 -13.99 -3.33 3.85
CA VAL A 33 -13.10 -2.89 4.92
C VAL A 33 -12.93 -1.37 4.86
N PRO A 34 -13.17 -0.64 5.96
CA PRO A 34 -12.94 0.81 5.94
C PRO A 34 -11.45 1.13 5.89
N VAL A 35 -11.07 2.04 4.99
CA VAL A 35 -9.71 2.54 4.87
C VAL A 35 -9.71 4.06 4.99
N LEU A 36 -8.55 4.64 5.28
CA LEU A 36 -8.44 6.08 5.47
C LEU A 36 -8.33 6.83 4.14
N ILE A 37 -7.74 6.19 3.13
CA ILE A 37 -7.49 6.84 1.85
C ILE A 37 -7.32 5.76 0.77
N VAL A 38 -7.72 6.11 -0.45
CA VAL A 38 -7.37 5.37 -1.67
C VAL A 38 -6.73 6.38 -2.62
N THR A 39 -5.46 6.18 -2.93
CA THR A 39 -4.71 7.03 -3.86
C THR A 39 -4.57 6.32 -5.19
N ASP A 40 -5.00 6.97 -6.25
CA ASP A 40 -4.94 6.48 -7.62
C ASP A 40 -3.97 7.36 -8.40
N SER A 41 -2.97 6.76 -9.04
CA SER A 41 -1.93 7.50 -9.76
C SER A 41 -2.47 8.42 -10.84
N HIS A 42 -3.55 8.02 -11.52
CA HIS A 42 -4.16 8.83 -12.55
C HIS A 42 -4.80 10.10 -11.97
N VAL A 43 -5.41 9.98 -10.78
CA VAL A 43 -6.08 11.11 -10.13
C VAL A 43 -5.06 12.12 -9.60
N VAL A 44 -3.99 11.64 -8.96
CA VAL A 44 -3.01 12.55 -8.34
C VAL A 44 -1.92 13.00 -9.30
N GLY A 45 -1.81 12.36 -10.47
CA GLY A 45 -0.88 12.79 -11.51
C GLY A 45 0.56 12.32 -11.32
N VAL A 46 0.79 11.37 -10.42
CA VAL A 46 2.11 10.80 -10.17
C VAL A 46 1.95 9.32 -9.86
N ALA A 47 2.92 8.50 -10.26
CA ALA A 47 2.85 7.04 -10.13
C ALA A 47 4.07 6.50 -9.40
N LYS A 48 3.93 5.31 -8.78
CA LYS A 48 5.06 4.60 -8.19
C LYS A 48 6.07 4.28 -9.30
N PRO A 49 7.35 4.35 -9.08
CA PRO A 49 8.04 4.51 -7.78
C PRO A 49 8.28 5.96 -7.35
N GLU A 50 7.65 6.94 -7.96
CA GLU A 50 7.79 8.33 -7.53
C GLU A 50 7.29 8.49 -6.09
N PRO A 51 8.11 9.03 -5.17
CA PRO A 51 7.72 9.07 -3.75
C PRO A 51 6.53 9.98 -3.47
N GLN A 52 6.27 10.97 -4.31
CA GLN A 52 5.19 11.93 -4.10
C GLN A 52 3.81 11.28 -4.09
N ILE A 53 3.65 10.11 -4.72
CA ILE A 53 2.35 9.41 -4.70
C ILE A 53 1.91 9.04 -3.28
N PHE A 54 2.87 8.90 -2.35
CA PHE A 54 2.59 8.51 -0.97
C PHE A 54 2.26 9.69 -0.06
N ASP A 55 2.41 10.93 -0.53
CA ASP A 55 2.32 12.12 0.34
C ASP A 55 0.98 12.22 1.06
N GLU A 56 -0.14 12.04 0.36
CA GLU A 56 -1.46 12.13 1.00
C GLU A 56 -1.68 11.02 2.02
N ALA A 57 -1.27 9.79 1.67
CA ALA A 57 -1.41 8.66 2.58
C ALA A 57 -0.58 8.85 3.85
N ILE A 58 0.64 9.36 3.71
CA ILE A 58 1.49 9.63 4.86
C ILE A 58 0.84 10.67 5.77
N ALA A 59 0.26 11.71 5.18
CA ALA A 59 -0.41 12.77 5.95
C ALA A 59 -1.59 12.25 6.75
N VAL A 60 -2.46 11.42 6.13
CA VAL A 60 -3.65 10.92 6.83
C VAL A 60 -3.32 9.82 7.84
N MET A 61 -2.24 9.08 7.64
CA MET A 61 -1.80 8.06 8.61
C MET A 61 -1.40 8.69 9.93
N ASN A 62 -0.81 9.89 9.89
CA ASN A 62 -0.44 10.67 11.06
C ASN A 62 0.46 9.90 12.04
N VAL A 63 1.41 9.16 11.50
CA VAL A 63 2.47 8.46 12.24
C VAL A 63 3.78 8.67 11.51
N PRO A 64 4.93 8.46 12.17
CA PRO A 64 6.22 8.59 11.48
C PRO A 64 6.32 7.65 10.28
N ARG A 65 7.00 8.11 9.22
CA ARG A 65 7.15 7.32 7.99
C ARG A 65 7.74 5.94 8.25
N GLU A 66 8.69 5.85 9.19
CA GLU A 66 9.36 4.61 9.54
C GLU A 66 8.39 3.56 10.12
N ARG A 67 7.23 4.01 10.59
CA ARG A 67 6.21 3.13 11.18
C ARG A 67 5.12 2.75 10.21
N ILE A 68 5.24 3.16 8.95
CA ILE A 68 4.29 2.82 7.89
C ILE A 68 4.91 1.74 7.03
N ALA A 69 4.26 0.58 6.96
CA ALA A 69 4.65 -0.47 6.03
C ALA A 69 3.86 -0.35 4.74
N TYR A 70 4.53 -0.53 3.61
CA TYR A 70 3.88 -0.57 2.31
C TYR A 70 4.09 -1.95 1.69
N ILE A 71 3.00 -2.59 1.34
CA ILE A 71 2.99 -3.94 0.81
C ILE A 71 2.59 -3.90 -0.67
N GLY A 72 3.38 -4.53 -1.52
CA GLY A 72 3.08 -4.66 -2.92
C GLY A 72 3.86 -5.79 -3.55
N ASP A 73 3.57 -6.09 -4.81
CA ASP A 73 4.14 -7.25 -5.51
C ASP A 73 5.21 -6.88 -6.54
N SER A 74 5.48 -5.60 -6.74
CA SER A 74 6.51 -5.14 -7.67
C SER A 74 7.74 -4.67 -6.93
N PHE A 75 8.89 -5.27 -7.21
CA PHE A 75 10.14 -4.83 -6.60
C PHE A 75 10.46 -3.38 -6.99
N VAL A 76 10.31 -3.05 -8.27
CA VAL A 76 10.66 -1.70 -8.76
C VAL A 76 9.66 -0.65 -8.25
N ASN A 77 8.38 -0.89 -8.44
CA ASN A 77 7.36 0.12 -8.13
C ASN A 77 7.05 0.18 -6.64
N ASP A 78 6.85 -0.96 -6.00
CA ASP A 78 6.37 -0.98 -4.62
C ASP A 78 7.51 -0.90 -3.61
N VAL A 79 8.52 -1.77 -3.74
CA VAL A 79 9.67 -1.70 -2.84
C VAL A 79 10.46 -0.43 -3.10
N GLY A 80 10.75 -0.14 -4.38
CA GLY A 80 11.48 1.06 -4.76
C GLY A 80 10.74 2.33 -4.35
N GLY A 81 9.44 2.38 -4.61
CA GLY A 81 8.63 3.55 -4.23
C GLY A 81 8.58 3.76 -2.72
N ALA A 82 8.36 2.70 -1.96
CA ALA A 82 8.34 2.78 -0.50
C ALA A 82 9.68 3.27 0.05
N ARG A 83 10.80 2.73 -0.45
CA ARG A 83 12.13 3.16 -0.04
C ARG A 83 12.37 4.63 -0.35
N ASN A 84 11.96 5.08 -1.53
CA ASN A 84 12.10 6.48 -1.94
C ASN A 84 11.30 7.42 -1.02
N ALA A 85 10.17 6.95 -0.50
CA ALA A 85 9.30 7.74 0.37
C ALA A 85 9.64 7.60 1.86
N GLY A 86 10.61 6.77 2.22
CA GLY A 86 10.99 6.56 3.62
C GLY A 86 10.08 5.61 4.37
N LEU A 87 9.28 4.81 3.65
CA LEU A 87 8.40 3.80 4.24
C LEU A 87 9.14 2.47 4.37
N THR A 88 8.58 1.54 5.15
CA THR A 88 9.12 0.19 5.28
C THR A 88 8.49 -0.71 4.24
N PRO A 89 9.27 -1.20 3.25
CA PRO A 89 8.70 -2.03 2.20
C PRO A 89 8.58 -3.50 2.62
N LEU A 90 7.48 -4.13 2.18
CA LEU A 90 7.30 -5.58 2.27
C LEU A 90 6.86 -6.08 0.89
N LEU A 91 7.66 -6.98 0.31
CA LEU A 91 7.34 -7.52 -1.00
C LEU A 91 6.45 -8.76 -0.85
N LEU A 92 5.26 -8.69 -1.45
CA LEU A 92 4.34 -9.83 -1.50
C LEU A 92 4.78 -10.72 -2.65
N ASP A 93 5.32 -11.89 -2.32
CA ASP A 93 5.94 -12.80 -3.30
C ASP A 93 5.51 -14.25 -3.03
N PRO A 94 4.23 -14.58 -3.31
CA PRO A 94 3.68 -15.88 -2.94
C PRO A 94 4.33 -17.06 -3.66
N PHE A 95 4.95 -16.82 -4.82
CA PHE A 95 5.53 -17.90 -5.63
C PHE A 95 7.06 -17.94 -5.60
N GLY A 96 7.70 -17.06 -4.82
CA GLY A 96 9.16 -17.07 -4.69
C GLY A 96 9.91 -16.60 -5.91
N PHE A 97 9.33 -15.73 -6.73
CA PHE A 97 9.99 -15.20 -7.94
C PHE A 97 11.07 -14.17 -7.63
N HIS A 98 11.08 -13.63 -6.41
CA HIS A 98 11.97 -12.53 -6.02
C HIS A 98 12.88 -12.90 -4.86
N LEU A 99 13.26 -14.18 -4.75
CA LEU A 99 14.13 -14.65 -3.66
C LEU A 99 15.50 -13.99 -3.68
N ASP A 100 15.94 -13.53 -4.86
CA ASP A 100 17.25 -12.90 -5.05
C ASP A 100 17.24 -11.39 -4.73
N LYS A 101 16.08 -10.82 -4.40
CA LYS A 101 15.97 -9.38 -4.17
C LYS A 101 16.34 -9.03 -2.73
N ASP A 102 16.98 -7.87 -2.57
CA ASP A 102 17.37 -7.36 -1.26
C ASP A 102 16.20 -6.59 -0.63
N CYS A 103 15.26 -7.34 -0.07
CA CYS A 103 14.09 -6.77 0.61
C CYS A 103 13.42 -7.81 1.48
N GLU A 104 12.63 -7.33 2.44
CA GLU A 104 11.78 -8.19 3.26
C GLU A 104 10.64 -8.73 2.38
N ARG A 105 10.39 -10.02 2.47
CA ARG A 105 9.37 -10.69 1.67
C ARG A 105 8.33 -11.36 2.56
N ILE A 106 7.08 -11.39 2.08
CA ILE A 106 6.01 -12.20 2.67
C ILE A 106 5.38 -13.03 1.55
N GLU A 107 4.86 -14.21 1.89
CA GLU A 107 4.21 -15.08 0.92
C GLU A 107 2.71 -14.89 0.89
N SER A 108 2.12 -14.33 1.95
CA SER A 108 0.70 -14.03 2.02
C SER A 108 0.47 -12.85 2.96
N LEU A 109 -0.68 -12.20 2.81
CA LEU A 109 -1.06 -11.10 3.70
C LEU A 109 -1.29 -11.56 5.14
N HIS A 110 -1.54 -12.84 5.37
CA HIS A 110 -1.66 -13.38 6.73
C HIS A 110 -0.40 -13.20 7.55
N GLU A 111 0.76 -13.16 6.91
CA GLU A 111 2.02 -12.95 7.61
C GLU A 111 2.16 -11.56 8.21
N LEU A 112 1.30 -10.62 7.82
CA LEU A 112 1.33 -9.26 8.37
C LEU A 112 1.06 -9.22 9.87
N VAL A 113 0.39 -10.23 10.42
CA VAL A 113 0.08 -10.27 11.85
C VAL A 113 1.33 -10.10 12.70
N ARG A 114 2.45 -10.68 12.28
CA ARG A 114 3.72 -10.59 13.01
C ARG A 114 4.33 -9.18 13.01
N PHE A 115 3.89 -8.31 12.10
CA PHE A 115 4.39 -6.93 11.99
C PHE A 115 3.50 -5.92 12.70
N VAL A 116 2.27 -6.27 13.04
CA VAL A 116 1.28 -5.33 13.60
C VAL A 116 0.79 -5.72 15.00
N SER A 117 1.20 -6.85 15.51
CA SER A 117 0.79 -7.30 16.83
C SER A 117 1.76 -6.88 17.93
#